data_ea176f931754719a28f5fbec969bf952
#
_entry.id   ea176f931754719a28f5fbec969bf952
#
_cell.length_a   1.000
_cell.length_b   1.000
_cell.length_c   1.000
_cell.angle_alpha   90.00
_cell.angle_beta   90.00
_cell.angle_gamma   90.00
#
_symmetry.space_group_name_H-M   'P 1'
#
loop_
_entity.id
_entity.type
_entity.pdbx_description
1 polymer ?
#
loop_
_entity_poly.entity_id
_entity_poly.type
_entity_poly.pdbx_seq_one_letter_code
_entity_poly.pdbx_strand_id
1 'polypeptide(L)'
;MEIQYHKHFSHALGRDMECKVYGHAGRPVLFIPCQDGHYNDFEGFHMTDTWAPWIESGQVMVFSIDTIDSETWSNKGADPQWRARRHEQWIDYITCELVPFIRDTVNFRNGWSGYPGIMAFGCSLGATHAANLYFRRPDLFDSVLALSGIYTAEYGWDGYMDGIVYQNSPVHYLANMPADHPFIHQYNQHKGVICVGQGAWEQTGTTFRLREICQEKGINLWVDIWGYDVNHDWPWWHKQVPYFLPYLLG
;
A
#
# COMPACT_ATOMS: atom_id res chain seq x y z
N MET A 1 17.66 16.24 -0.39
CA MET A 1 17.15 14.85 -0.20
C MET A 1 18.16 13.85 -0.73
N GLU A 2 18.54 12.85 0.06
CA GLU A 2 19.37 11.71 -0.40
C GLU A 2 18.50 10.76 -1.20
N ILE A 3 19.02 10.28 -2.35
CA ILE A 3 18.32 9.33 -3.22
C ILE A 3 19.29 8.19 -3.55
N GLN A 4 18.84 6.94 -3.37
CA GLN A 4 19.60 5.75 -3.69
C GLN A 4 18.79 4.88 -4.65
N TYR A 5 19.46 4.32 -5.64
CA TYR A 5 18.89 3.33 -6.56
C TYR A 5 19.41 1.94 -6.22
N HIS A 6 18.51 0.98 -6.18
CA HIS A 6 18.81 -0.42 -5.94
C HIS A 6 18.17 -1.30 -7.01
N LYS A 7 18.93 -2.30 -7.42
CA LYS A 7 18.48 -3.37 -8.30
C LYS A 7 18.93 -4.70 -7.74
N HIS A 8 18.03 -5.64 -7.60
CA HIS A 8 18.33 -6.96 -7.05
C HIS A 8 17.49 -8.04 -7.73
N PHE A 9 18.01 -9.24 -7.78
CA PHE A 9 17.29 -10.38 -8.32
C PHE A 9 16.26 -10.88 -7.30
N SER A 10 14.99 -10.96 -7.71
CA SER A 10 13.93 -11.57 -6.93
C SER A 10 13.81 -13.05 -7.25
N HIS A 11 13.97 -13.89 -6.24
CA HIS A 11 13.76 -15.33 -6.36
C HIS A 11 12.28 -15.67 -6.51
N ALA A 12 11.39 -14.94 -5.84
CA ALA A 12 9.94 -15.12 -5.94
C ALA A 12 9.43 -14.84 -7.36
N LEU A 13 9.98 -13.80 -8.02
CA LEU A 13 9.56 -13.37 -9.34
C LEU A 13 10.42 -13.95 -10.48
N GLY A 14 11.63 -14.47 -10.18
CA GLY A 14 12.58 -15.00 -11.15
C GLY A 14 13.17 -13.93 -12.08
N ARG A 15 13.29 -12.68 -11.60
CA ARG A 15 13.78 -11.54 -12.38
C ARG A 15 14.37 -10.46 -11.49
N ASP A 16 15.08 -9.53 -12.12
CA ASP A 16 15.52 -8.31 -11.43
C ASP A 16 14.33 -7.40 -11.10
N MET A 17 14.34 -6.87 -9.88
CA MET A 17 13.43 -5.84 -9.41
C MET A 17 14.20 -4.60 -9.00
N GLU A 18 13.57 -3.44 -9.20
CA GLU A 18 14.19 -2.15 -8.99
C GLU A 18 13.44 -1.38 -7.89
N CYS A 19 14.19 -0.62 -7.10
CA CYS A 19 13.60 0.33 -6.16
C CYS A 19 14.47 1.57 -5.98
N LYS A 20 13.86 2.68 -5.59
CA LYS A 20 14.54 3.89 -5.11
C LYS A 20 14.23 4.13 -3.66
N VAL A 21 15.23 4.57 -2.93
CA VAL A 21 15.12 4.97 -1.53
C VAL A 21 15.35 6.46 -1.42
N TYR A 22 14.40 7.16 -0.82
CA TYR A 22 14.43 8.60 -0.59
C TYR A 22 14.56 8.89 0.89
N GLY A 23 15.58 9.63 1.29
CA GLY A 23 15.86 9.99 2.67
C GLY A 23 17.09 9.30 3.25
N HIS A 24 17.44 9.69 4.49
CA HIS A 24 18.67 9.28 5.14
C HIS A 24 18.44 8.64 6.52
N ALA A 25 17.25 8.81 7.10
CA ALA A 25 16.87 8.30 8.42
C ALA A 25 15.35 8.28 8.56
N GLY A 26 14.85 7.69 9.64
CA GLY A 26 13.45 7.72 10.05
C GLY A 26 12.70 6.41 9.80
N ARG A 27 11.39 6.48 9.95
CA ARG A 27 10.47 5.36 9.80
C ARG A 27 10.37 4.91 8.34
N PRO A 28 10.36 3.60 8.05
CA PRO A 28 10.19 3.12 6.68
C PRO A 28 8.76 3.34 6.16
N VAL A 29 8.68 3.82 4.93
CA VAL A 29 7.45 3.94 4.14
C VAL A 29 7.63 3.18 2.85
N LEU A 30 6.81 2.17 2.60
CA LEU A 30 6.75 1.47 1.32
C LEU A 30 5.76 2.18 0.43
N PHE A 31 6.24 2.90 -0.59
CA PHE A 31 5.39 3.47 -1.62
C PHE A 31 5.16 2.48 -2.76
N ILE A 32 3.90 2.21 -3.05
CA ILE A 32 3.45 1.37 -4.14
C ILE A 32 2.82 2.28 -5.19
N PRO A 33 3.36 2.32 -6.42
CA PRO A 33 2.87 3.20 -7.47
C PRO A 33 1.44 2.87 -7.92
N CYS A 34 0.87 3.74 -8.73
CA CYS A 34 -0.41 3.51 -9.39
C CYS A 34 -0.33 2.32 -10.35
N GLN A 35 -1.46 1.96 -10.96
CA GLN A 35 -1.55 0.84 -11.90
C GLN A 35 -0.44 0.91 -12.97
N ASP A 36 0.24 -0.23 -13.18
CA ASP A 36 1.36 -0.40 -14.12
C ASP A 36 2.57 0.52 -13.84
N GLY A 37 2.63 1.11 -12.64
CA GLY A 37 3.66 2.06 -12.27
C GLY A 37 4.98 1.42 -11.86
N HIS A 38 6.02 2.26 -11.81
CA HIS A 38 7.41 1.88 -11.62
C HIS A 38 8.05 2.57 -10.41
N TYR A 39 9.20 2.06 -9.99
CA TYR A 39 9.99 2.55 -8.85
C TYR A 39 10.33 4.05 -8.89
N ASN A 40 10.32 4.69 -10.06
CA ASN A 40 10.60 6.11 -10.23
C ASN A 40 9.36 7.00 -10.22
N ASP A 41 8.16 6.45 -10.10
CA ASP A 41 6.90 7.22 -10.13
C ASP A 41 6.76 8.17 -8.93
N PHE A 42 7.36 7.83 -7.79
CA PHE A 42 7.35 8.72 -6.63
C PHE A 42 7.98 10.09 -6.93
N GLU A 43 9.07 10.12 -7.68
CA GLU A 43 9.67 11.38 -8.16
C GLU A 43 8.99 11.88 -9.44
N GLY A 44 8.63 10.98 -10.34
CA GLY A 44 8.02 11.33 -11.64
C GLY A 44 6.70 12.08 -11.49
N PHE A 45 5.95 11.81 -10.44
CA PHE A 45 4.71 12.50 -10.09
C PHE A 45 4.87 13.49 -8.92
N HIS A 46 6.09 13.97 -8.65
CA HIS A 46 6.39 15.01 -7.66
C HIS A 46 5.99 14.67 -6.20
N MET A 47 5.83 13.39 -5.85
CA MET A 47 5.61 13.00 -4.46
C MET A 47 6.83 13.30 -3.59
N THR A 48 8.03 13.34 -4.16
CA THR A 48 9.24 13.82 -3.47
C THR A 48 9.07 15.21 -2.88
N ASP A 49 8.45 16.14 -3.63
CA ASP A 49 8.21 17.50 -3.16
C ASP A 49 7.17 17.53 -2.04
N THR A 50 6.11 16.72 -2.19
CA THR A 50 5.04 16.61 -1.20
C THR A 50 5.54 16.03 0.13
N TRP A 51 6.40 15.02 0.08
CA TRP A 51 6.96 14.35 1.25
C TRP A 51 8.25 15.00 1.79
N ALA A 52 8.83 15.99 1.08
CA ALA A 52 10.10 16.60 1.43
C ALA A 52 10.22 17.01 2.91
N PRO A 53 9.22 17.65 3.56
CA PRO A 53 9.34 18.06 4.95
C PRO A 53 9.66 16.91 5.90
N TRP A 54 9.09 15.74 5.68
CA TRP A 54 9.29 14.55 6.52
C TRP A 54 10.53 13.74 6.13
N ILE A 55 10.85 13.68 4.85
CA ILE A 55 12.06 12.99 4.36
C ILE A 55 13.31 13.76 4.75
N GLU A 56 13.33 15.07 4.52
CA GLU A 56 14.52 15.91 4.78
C GLU A 56 14.78 16.10 6.27
N SER A 57 13.73 16.11 7.08
CA SER A 57 13.87 16.12 8.54
C SER A 57 14.29 14.76 9.15
N GLY A 58 14.39 13.70 8.34
CA GLY A 58 14.75 12.37 8.83
C GLY A 58 13.64 11.67 9.63
N GLN A 59 12.39 12.07 9.46
CA GLN A 59 11.26 11.39 10.08
C GLN A 59 10.87 10.11 9.34
N VAL A 60 11.04 10.10 8.01
CA VAL A 60 10.71 8.95 7.16
C VAL A 60 11.79 8.67 6.12
N MET A 61 11.92 7.40 5.74
CA MET A 61 12.60 6.93 4.54
C MET A 61 11.58 6.25 3.63
N VAL A 62 11.47 6.72 2.39
CA VAL A 62 10.49 6.17 1.43
C VAL A 62 11.19 5.21 0.47
N PHE A 63 10.63 4.01 0.34
CA PHE A 63 11.05 2.96 -0.57
C PHE A 63 10.02 2.84 -1.68
N SER A 64 10.34 3.32 -2.87
CA SER A 64 9.47 3.27 -4.05
C SER A 64 9.86 2.09 -4.92
N ILE A 65 8.90 1.25 -5.30
CA ILE A 65 9.12 -0.07 -5.90
C ILE A 65 8.40 -0.22 -7.24
N ASP A 66 8.81 -1.23 -8.01
CA ASP A 66 8.07 -1.66 -9.19
C ASP A 66 6.82 -2.46 -8.82
N THR A 67 5.75 -2.28 -9.61
CA THR A 67 4.63 -3.22 -9.65
C THR A 67 4.85 -4.27 -10.76
N ILE A 68 4.00 -5.29 -10.78
CA ILE A 68 3.85 -6.24 -11.90
C ILE A 68 2.40 -6.27 -12.40
N ASP A 69 1.69 -5.16 -12.27
CA ASP A 69 0.28 -5.09 -12.62
C ASP A 69 0.03 -5.40 -14.10
N SER A 70 0.97 -5.04 -14.98
CA SER A 70 0.94 -5.38 -16.40
C SER A 70 0.93 -6.90 -16.68
N GLU A 71 1.39 -7.71 -15.73
CA GLU A 71 1.30 -9.18 -15.80
C GLU A 71 0.04 -9.71 -15.09
N THR A 72 -0.55 -8.94 -14.17
CA THR A 72 -1.58 -9.38 -13.24
C THR A 72 -2.88 -8.59 -13.37
N TRP A 73 -3.05 -7.49 -12.64
CA TRP A 73 -4.28 -6.69 -12.60
C TRP A 73 -4.69 -6.13 -13.96
N SER A 74 -3.74 -5.70 -14.76
CA SER A 74 -3.96 -5.11 -16.10
C SER A 74 -4.05 -6.15 -17.22
N ASN A 75 -3.53 -7.36 -17.04
CA ASN A 75 -3.49 -8.38 -18.08
C ASN A 75 -4.83 -9.15 -18.22
N LYS A 76 -5.88 -8.43 -18.59
CA LYS A 76 -7.23 -8.98 -18.71
C LYS A 76 -7.38 -10.13 -19.72
N GLY A 77 -6.43 -10.28 -20.65
CA GLY A 77 -6.42 -11.35 -21.66
C GLY A 77 -5.80 -12.67 -21.19
N ALA A 78 -5.09 -12.70 -20.07
CA ALA A 78 -4.43 -13.88 -19.57
C ALA A 78 -5.35 -14.70 -18.63
N ASP A 79 -5.01 -15.98 -18.45
CA ASP A 79 -5.71 -16.88 -17.53
C ASP A 79 -5.79 -16.29 -16.12
N PRO A 80 -6.99 -16.15 -15.52
CA PRO A 80 -7.16 -15.47 -14.25
C PRO A 80 -6.48 -16.20 -13.09
N GLN A 81 -6.40 -17.52 -13.11
CA GLN A 81 -5.72 -18.29 -12.08
C GLN A 81 -4.20 -18.08 -12.14
N TRP A 82 -3.64 -18.02 -13.36
CA TRP A 82 -2.22 -17.71 -13.55
C TRP A 82 -1.90 -16.29 -13.06
N ARG A 83 -2.73 -15.29 -13.40
CA ARG A 83 -2.59 -13.90 -12.94
C ARG A 83 -2.62 -13.82 -11.42
N ALA A 84 -3.53 -14.53 -10.77
CA ALA A 84 -3.65 -14.57 -9.31
C ALA A 84 -2.40 -15.16 -8.65
N ARG A 85 -1.88 -16.30 -9.16
CA ARG A 85 -0.63 -16.89 -8.68
C ARG A 85 0.57 -15.97 -8.90
N ARG A 86 0.61 -15.28 -10.03
CA ARG A 86 1.67 -14.33 -10.34
C ARG A 86 1.64 -13.14 -9.38
N HIS A 87 0.45 -12.65 -9.04
CA HIS A 87 0.28 -11.60 -8.04
C HIS A 87 0.76 -12.06 -6.64
N GLU A 88 0.46 -13.30 -6.22
CA GLU A 88 0.99 -13.83 -4.95
C GLU A 88 2.52 -13.91 -4.95
N GLN A 89 3.16 -14.24 -6.05
CA GLN A 89 4.63 -14.18 -6.13
C GLN A 89 5.17 -12.77 -5.90
N TRP A 90 4.43 -11.73 -6.32
CA TRP A 90 4.80 -10.34 -6.01
C TRP A 90 4.58 -9.99 -4.54
N ILE A 91 3.52 -10.51 -3.91
CA ILE A 91 3.32 -10.39 -2.46
C ILE A 91 4.46 -11.10 -1.71
N ASP A 92 4.89 -12.29 -2.16
CA ASP A 92 6.03 -13.01 -1.59
C ASP A 92 7.33 -12.21 -1.75
N TYR A 93 7.57 -11.61 -2.93
CA TYR A 93 8.69 -10.69 -3.15
C TYR A 93 8.70 -9.56 -2.11
N ILE A 94 7.57 -8.88 -1.92
CA ILE A 94 7.49 -7.78 -0.95
C ILE A 94 7.75 -8.29 0.46
N THR A 95 7.07 -9.35 0.87
CA THR A 95 7.06 -9.77 2.28
C THR A 95 8.30 -10.56 2.70
N CYS A 96 8.91 -11.33 1.77
CA CYS A 96 10.03 -12.23 2.08
C CYS A 96 11.38 -11.69 1.62
N GLU A 97 11.43 -10.77 0.65
CA GLU A 97 12.69 -10.25 0.11
C GLU A 97 12.85 -8.75 0.40
N LEU A 98 11.84 -7.94 0.04
CA LEU A 98 11.92 -6.49 0.16
C LEU A 98 11.79 -5.99 1.61
N VAL A 99 10.88 -6.54 2.41
CA VAL A 99 10.71 -6.16 3.82
C VAL A 99 11.99 -6.38 4.63
N PRO A 100 12.70 -7.51 4.54
CA PRO A 100 14.03 -7.66 5.14
C PRO A 100 15.01 -6.58 4.71
N PHE A 101 15.13 -6.31 3.41
CA PHE A 101 15.99 -5.24 2.86
C PHE A 101 15.64 -3.86 3.44
N ILE A 102 14.36 -3.51 3.50
CA ILE A 102 13.88 -2.25 4.09
C ILE A 102 14.32 -2.17 5.56
N ARG A 103 14.07 -3.20 6.35
CA ARG A 103 14.39 -3.24 7.78
C ARG A 103 15.89 -3.15 8.05
N ASP A 104 16.69 -3.88 7.29
CA ASP A 104 18.16 -3.83 7.41
C ASP A 104 18.68 -2.43 7.06
N THR A 105 18.17 -1.83 5.98
CA THR A 105 18.55 -0.48 5.55
C THR A 105 18.21 0.56 6.63
N VAL A 106 16.98 0.54 7.13
CA VAL A 106 16.51 1.50 8.14
C VAL A 106 17.24 1.30 9.47
N ASN A 107 17.44 0.06 9.91
CA ASN A 107 18.21 -0.24 11.13
C ASN A 107 19.65 0.27 11.02
N PHE A 108 20.31 0.03 9.89
CA PHE A 108 21.65 0.54 9.64
C PHE A 108 21.70 2.09 9.67
N ARG A 109 20.75 2.76 9.02
CA ARG A 109 20.72 4.21 8.93
C ARG A 109 20.39 4.92 10.24
N ASN A 110 19.52 4.33 11.06
CA ASN A 110 19.09 4.91 12.32
C ASN A 110 19.89 4.41 13.55
N GLY A 111 20.73 3.42 13.38
CA GLY A 111 21.36 2.73 14.51
C GLY A 111 20.33 1.96 15.37
N TRP A 112 19.25 1.53 14.77
CA TRP A 112 18.21 0.75 15.45
C TRP A 112 18.53 -0.74 15.45
N SER A 113 17.89 -1.45 16.38
CA SER A 113 17.85 -2.90 16.41
C SER A 113 16.40 -3.35 16.53
N GLY A 114 16.04 -4.44 15.85
CA GLY A 114 14.69 -4.99 15.91
C GLY A 114 13.96 -4.95 14.57
N TYR A 115 12.65 -4.95 14.65
CA TYR A 115 11.78 -5.07 13.46
C TYR A 115 10.81 -3.89 13.40
N PRO A 116 11.26 -2.71 12.94
CA PRO A 116 10.36 -1.58 12.81
C PRO A 116 9.19 -1.93 11.87
N GLY A 117 7.99 -1.52 12.25
CA GLY A 117 6.84 -1.60 11.38
C GLY A 117 6.98 -0.66 10.18
N ILE A 118 6.38 -1.02 9.08
CA ILE A 118 6.45 -0.29 7.82
C ILE A 118 5.09 0.37 7.55
N MET A 119 5.11 1.65 7.16
CA MET A 119 3.91 2.29 6.60
C MET A 119 3.74 1.86 5.15
N ALA A 120 2.64 1.24 4.79
CA ALA A 120 2.26 1.03 3.39
C ALA A 120 1.56 2.27 2.85
N PHE A 121 2.03 2.82 1.73
CA PHE A 121 1.46 3.99 1.09
C PHE A 121 1.24 3.76 -0.40
N GLY A 122 0.10 4.20 -0.92
CA GLY A 122 -0.17 4.19 -2.35
C GLY A 122 -1.40 5.01 -2.73
N CYS A 123 -1.49 5.31 -4.02
CA CYS A 123 -2.61 5.98 -4.66
C CYS A 123 -3.21 5.06 -5.73
N SER A 124 -4.52 5.16 -6.02
CA SER A 124 -5.17 4.34 -7.05
C SER A 124 -4.98 2.83 -6.78
N LEU A 125 -4.52 2.04 -7.75
CA LEU A 125 -4.25 0.61 -7.55
C LEU A 125 -3.14 0.38 -6.51
N GLY A 126 -2.17 1.29 -6.38
CA GLY A 126 -1.18 1.25 -5.31
C GLY A 126 -1.81 1.33 -3.91
N ALA A 127 -2.91 2.06 -3.75
CA ALA A 127 -3.67 2.11 -2.51
C ALA A 127 -4.38 0.78 -2.21
N THR A 128 -4.87 0.10 -3.25
CA THR A 128 -5.43 -1.26 -3.14
C THR A 128 -4.38 -2.23 -2.59
N HIS A 129 -3.18 -2.20 -3.16
CA HIS A 129 -2.07 -3.03 -2.71
C HIS A 129 -1.62 -2.69 -1.29
N ALA A 130 -1.46 -1.39 -0.98
CA ALA A 130 -1.05 -0.93 0.34
C ALA A 130 -2.04 -1.38 1.44
N ALA A 131 -3.33 -1.21 1.20
CA ALA A 131 -4.36 -1.67 2.14
C ALA A 131 -4.37 -3.20 2.27
N ASN A 132 -4.22 -3.94 1.16
CA ASN A 132 -4.17 -5.39 1.20
C ASN A 132 -2.96 -5.92 1.99
N LEU A 133 -1.78 -5.33 1.82
CA LEU A 133 -0.58 -5.67 2.61
C LEU A 133 -0.80 -5.38 4.11
N TYR A 134 -1.35 -4.22 4.45
CA TYR A 134 -1.65 -3.85 5.83
C TYR A 134 -2.60 -4.85 6.50
N PHE A 135 -3.69 -5.22 5.84
CA PHE A 135 -4.67 -6.14 6.42
C PHE A 135 -4.20 -7.60 6.45
N ARG A 136 -3.41 -8.02 5.47
CA ARG A 136 -2.90 -9.41 5.42
C ARG A 136 -1.70 -9.63 6.33
N ARG A 137 -0.86 -8.62 6.52
CA ARG A 137 0.41 -8.73 7.24
C ARG A 137 0.57 -7.59 8.26
N PRO A 138 -0.35 -7.50 9.26
CA PRO A 138 -0.23 -6.50 10.31
C PRO A 138 1.03 -6.68 11.18
N ASP A 139 1.70 -7.83 11.10
CA ASP A 139 3.00 -8.10 11.70
C ASP A 139 4.16 -7.37 11.00
N LEU A 140 3.99 -6.97 9.75
CA LEU A 140 4.98 -6.26 8.96
C LEU A 140 4.63 -4.79 8.75
N PHE A 141 3.34 -4.52 8.52
CA PHE A 141 2.81 -3.19 8.21
C PHE A 141 1.95 -2.70 9.37
N ASP A 142 2.48 -1.73 10.13
CA ASP A 142 1.84 -1.15 11.30
C ASP A 142 1.11 0.16 11.02
N SER A 143 1.13 0.62 9.78
CA SER A 143 0.26 1.68 9.32
C SER A 143 0.03 1.66 7.81
N VAL A 144 -1.04 2.35 7.40
CA VAL A 144 -1.41 2.47 5.99
C VAL A 144 -1.92 3.88 5.68
N LEU A 145 -1.50 4.37 4.50
CA LEU A 145 -2.12 5.52 3.84
C LEU A 145 -2.55 5.09 2.44
N ALA A 146 -3.83 4.88 2.24
CA ALA A 146 -4.37 4.39 0.97
C ALA A 146 -5.36 5.42 0.39
N LEU A 147 -4.98 6.01 -0.74
CA LEU A 147 -5.71 7.10 -1.38
C LEU A 147 -6.37 6.62 -2.67
N SER A 148 -7.69 6.69 -2.75
CA SER A 148 -8.49 6.35 -3.94
C SER A 148 -8.34 4.89 -4.41
N GLY A 149 -8.26 3.93 -3.48
CA GLY A 149 -8.13 2.50 -3.78
C GLY A 149 -9.47 1.82 -4.05
N ILE A 150 -9.40 0.61 -4.65
CA ILE A 150 -10.51 -0.32 -4.81
C ILE A 150 -10.23 -1.56 -3.96
N TYR A 151 -11.10 -1.86 -2.99
CA TYR A 151 -10.83 -2.88 -1.97
C TYR A 151 -11.51 -4.23 -2.24
N THR A 152 -11.84 -4.48 -3.52
CA THR A 152 -12.28 -5.80 -4.02
C THR A 152 -11.38 -6.26 -5.16
N ALA A 153 -11.01 -7.54 -5.15
CA ALA A 153 -10.24 -8.11 -6.25
C ALA A 153 -11.09 -8.43 -7.49
N GLU A 154 -12.43 -8.48 -7.36
CA GLU A 154 -13.34 -8.73 -8.49
C GLU A 154 -13.09 -7.80 -9.67
N TYR A 155 -12.76 -6.54 -9.40
CA TYR A 155 -12.41 -5.56 -10.42
C TYR A 155 -11.19 -6.00 -11.26
N GLY A 156 -10.15 -6.53 -10.61
CA GLY A 156 -8.94 -7.01 -11.27
C GLY A 156 -9.13 -8.32 -12.04
N TRP A 157 -10.06 -9.17 -11.62
CA TRP A 157 -10.22 -10.53 -12.14
C TRP A 157 -11.54 -10.79 -12.86
N ASP A 158 -12.25 -9.73 -13.28
CA ASP A 158 -13.46 -9.82 -14.12
C ASP A 158 -14.51 -10.80 -13.58
N GLY A 159 -14.69 -10.82 -12.25
CA GLY A 159 -15.62 -11.71 -11.54
C GLY A 159 -15.07 -13.10 -11.24
N TYR A 160 -13.87 -13.47 -11.70
CA TYR A 160 -13.23 -14.71 -11.27
C TYR A 160 -12.85 -14.63 -9.79
N MET A 161 -13.14 -15.69 -9.04
CA MET A 161 -12.84 -15.80 -7.62
C MET A 161 -12.34 -17.20 -7.29
N ASP A 162 -11.13 -17.27 -6.76
CA ASP A 162 -10.58 -18.47 -6.11
C ASP A 162 -10.02 -18.09 -4.73
N GLY A 163 -9.37 -19.03 -4.05
CA GLY A 163 -8.78 -18.79 -2.73
C GLY A 163 -7.71 -17.71 -2.75
N ILE A 164 -6.95 -17.58 -3.85
CA ILE A 164 -5.89 -16.57 -3.99
C ILE A 164 -6.51 -15.18 -4.23
N VAL A 165 -7.45 -15.07 -5.15
CA VAL A 165 -8.17 -13.81 -5.42
C VAL A 165 -8.91 -13.33 -4.17
N TYR A 166 -9.56 -14.27 -3.44
CA TYR A 166 -10.21 -13.98 -2.16
C TYR A 166 -9.25 -13.35 -1.14
N GLN A 167 -8.05 -13.90 -1.00
CA GLN A 167 -7.02 -13.36 -0.08
C GLN A 167 -6.53 -11.95 -0.47
N ASN A 168 -6.76 -11.53 -1.70
CA ASN A 168 -6.40 -10.21 -2.20
C ASN A 168 -7.60 -9.24 -2.27
N SER A 169 -8.69 -9.58 -1.60
CA SER A 169 -9.95 -8.82 -1.61
C SER A 169 -10.38 -8.43 -0.19
N PRO A 170 -9.88 -7.30 0.35
CA PRO A 170 -10.15 -6.86 1.72
C PRO A 170 -11.63 -6.89 2.11
N VAL A 171 -12.53 -6.42 1.25
CA VAL A 171 -13.97 -6.42 1.56
C VAL A 171 -14.57 -7.81 1.71
N HIS A 172 -13.94 -8.85 1.14
CA HIS A 172 -14.41 -10.23 1.28
C HIS A 172 -13.84 -10.89 2.53
N TYR A 173 -12.52 -10.91 2.70
CA TYR A 173 -11.94 -11.65 3.83
C TYR A 173 -12.17 -10.94 5.17
N LEU A 174 -12.20 -9.60 5.23
CA LEU A 174 -12.52 -8.88 6.47
C LEU A 174 -13.99 -9.08 6.88
N ALA A 175 -14.93 -9.08 5.93
CA ALA A 175 -16.34 -9.34 6.22
C ALA A 175 -16.54 -10.73 6.85
N ASN A 176 -15.78 -11.71 6.40
CA ASN A 176 -15.85 -13.09 6.89
C ASN A 176 -14.92 -13.36 8.09
N MET A 177 -14.10 -12.40 8.50
CA MET A 177 -13.20 -12.53 9.64
C MET A 177 -14.01 -12.65 10.95
N PRO A 178 -13.73 -13.63 11.83
CA PRO A 178 -14.35 -13.68 13.15
C PRO A 178 -14.10 -12.40 13.95
N ALA A 179 -15.07 -11.98 14.77
CA ALA A 179 -14.97 -10.74 15.55
C ALA A 179 -13.86 -10.78 16.62
N ASP A 180 -13.44 -11.97 17.02
CA ASP A 180 -12.34 -12.21 17.97
C ASP A 180 -11.01 -12.54 17.30
N HIS A 181 -10.90 -12.33 15.99
CA HIS A 181 -9.66 -12.65 15.26
C HIS A 181 -8.48 -11.79 15.78
N PRO A 182 -7.30 -12.40 16.05
CA PRO A 182 -6.16 -11.71 16.63
C PRO A 182 -5.70 -10.46 15.84
N PHE A 183 -5.91 -10.45 14.53
CA PHE A 183 -5.54 -9.31 13.68
C PHE A 183 -6.36 -8.05 13.99
N ILE A 184 -7.61 -8.18 14.43
CA ILE A 184 -8.42 -7.02 14.83
C ILE A 184 -7.75 -6.28 16.00
N HIS A 185 -7.21 -7.03 16.96
CA HIS A 185 -6.44 -6.42 18.05
C HIS A 185 -5.19 -5.69 17.54
N GLN A 186 -4.47 -6.27 16.58
CA GLN A 186 -3.30 -5.63 15.96
C GLN A 186 -3.69 -4.38 15.19
N TYR A 187 -4.74 -4.43 14.34
CA TYR A 187 -5.22 -3.25 13.62
C TYR A 187 -5.55 -2.08 14.57
N ASN A 188 -6.13 -2.42 15.73
CA ASN A 188 -6.52 -1.41 16.73
C ASN A 188 -5.35 -0.81 17.54
N GLN A 189 -4.16 -1.42 17.43
CA GLN A 189 -2.90 -0.85 17.93
C GLN A 189 -2.16 -0.02 16.87
N HIS A 190 -2.57 -0.11 15.63
CA HIS A 190 -1.98 0.54 14.49
C HIS A 190 -2.75 1.81 14.09
N LYS A 191 -2.15 2.61 13.22
CA LYS A 191 -2.81 3.76 12.61
C LYS A 191 -3.01 3.51 11.12
N GLY A 192 -4.21 3.78 10.63
CA GLY A 192 -4.49 3.64 9.21
C GLY A 192 -5.46 4.68 8.70
N VAL A 193 -5.23 5.13 7.48
CA VAL A 193 -6.10 6.04 6.75
C VAL A 193 -6.42 5.44 5.39
N ILE A 194 -7.72 5.36 5.12
CA ILE A 194 -8.26 5.04 3.79
C ILE A 194 -9.06 6.25 3.35
N CYS A 195 -8.68 6.87 2.24
CA CYS A 195 -9.37 8.06 1.74
C CYS A 195 -9.83 7.87 0.30
N VAL A 196 -11.00 8.45 -0.02
CA VAL A 196 -11.54 8.50 -1.38
C VAL A 196 -12.26 9.83 -1.60
N GLY A 197 -12.12 10.41 -2.79
CA GLY A 197 -12.96 11.51 -3.25
C GLY A 197 -14.31 11.03 -3.78
N GLN A 198 -15.16 11.95 -4.16
CA GLN A 198 -16.47 11.68 -4.81
C GLN A 198 -16.58 12.34 -6.19
N GLY A 199 -15.47 12.89 -6.69
CA GLY A 199 -15.38 13.57 -7.97
C GLY A 199 -15.15 12.62 -9.14
N ALA A 200 -14.67 13.19 -10.24
CA ALA A 200 -14.45 12.45 -11.48
C ALA A 200 -13.48 11.28 -11.29
N TRP A 201 -13.84 10.11 -11.85
CA TRP A 201 -13.07 8.86 -11.88
C TRP A 201 -12.89 8.18 -10.53
N GLU A 202 -13.42 8.73 -9.43
CA GLU A 202 -13.40 8.08 -8.12
C GLU A 202 -14.45 6.94 -8.04
N GLN A 203 -14.08 5.87 -7.35
CA GLN A 203 -14.94 4.71 -7.12
C GLN A 203 -15.15 4.50 -5.62
N THR A 204 -16.22 5.03 -5.09
CA THR A 204 -16.47 5.08 -3.65
C THR A 204 -17.03 3.80 -3.05
N GLY A 205 -17.66 2.94 -3.84
CA GLY A 205 -18.48 1.82 -3.37
C GLY A 205 -17.72 0.86 -2.46
N THR A 206 -16.50 0.46 -2.85
CA THR A 206 -15.69 -0.46 -2.03
C THR A 206 -15.11 0.19 -0.79
N THR A 207 -14.88 1.50 -0.80
CA THR A 207 -14.45 2.27 0.39
C THR A 207 -15.59 2.38 1.39
N PHE A 208 -16.82 2.65 0.95
CA PHE A 208 -17.99 2.63 1.83
C PHE A 208 -18.19 1.25 2.44
N ARG A 209 -18.09 0.18 1.63
CA ARG A 209 -18.21 -1.18 2.14
C ARG A 209 -17.10 -1.53 3.15
N LEU A 210 -15.87 -1.14 2.89
CA LEU A 210 -14.75 -1.33 3.82
C LEU A 210 -15.00 -0.59 5.15
N ARG A 211 -15.51 0.64 5.10
CA ARG A 211 -15.89 1.40 6.29
C ARG A 211 -16.94 0.69 7.14
N GLU A 212 -18.00 0.18 6.49
CA GLU A 212 -19.04 -0.60 7.16
C GLU A 212 -18.47 -1.84 7.85
N ILE A 213 -17.64 -2.62 7.13
CA ILE A 213 -16.97 -3.80 7.68
C ILE A 213 -16.09 -3.43 8.88
N CYS A 214 -15.31 -2.37 8.78
CA CYS A 214 -14.49 -1.92 9.91
C CYS A 214 -15.36 -1.58 11.13
N GLN A 215 -16.48 -0.90 10.94
CA GLN A 215 -17.44 -0.60 12.02
C GLN A 215 -18.06 -1.88 12.60
N GLU A 216 -18.53 -2.80 11.75
CA GLU A 216 -19.11 -4.08 12.17
C GLU A 216 -18.13 -4.96 12.96
N LYS A 217 -16.85 -4.93 12.59
CA LYS A 217 -15.79 -5.74 13.22
C LYS A 217 -15.06 -5.03 14.37
N GLY A 218 -15.37 -3.77 14.64
CA GLY A 218 -14.66 -2.97 15.66
C GLY A 218 -13.19 -2.69 15.28
N ILE A 219 -12.90 -2.56 13.99
CA ILE A 219 -11.59 -2.15 13.49
C ILE A 219 -11.50 -0.62 13.50
N ASN A 220 -10.56 -0.09 14.28
CA ASN A 220 -10.37 1.36 14.44
C ASN A 220 -9.50 1.92 13.30
N LEU A 221 -10.13 2.19 12.16
CA LEU A 221 -9.49 2.73 10.98
C LEU A 221 -10.15 4.06 10.60
N TRP A 222 -9.34 5.08 10.27
CA TRP A 222 -9.87 6.33 9.76
C TRP A 222 -10.22 6.20 8.27
N VAL A 223 -11.49 6.00 7.97
CA VAL A 223 -11.99 6.01 6.60
C VAL A 223 -12.62 7.37 6.32
N ASP A 224 -11.99 8.14 5.45
CA ASP A 224 -12.36 9.52 5.12
C ASP A 224 -12.93 9.62 3.71
N ILE A 225 -14.03 10.35 3.57
CA ILE A 225 -14.72 10.55 2.29
C ILE A 225 -14.72 12.04 1.99
N TRP A 226 -13.97 12.44 0.97
CA TRP A 226 -13.85 13.84 0.57
C TRP A 226 -14.95 14.24 -0.43
N GLY A 227 -15.06 15.54 -0.73
CA GLY A 227 -16.15 16.13 -1.48
C GLY A 227 -16.24 15.70 -2.95
N TYR A 228 -17.32 16.15 -3.61
CA TYR A 228 -17.61 15.87 -5.03
C TYR A 228 -16.67 16.61 -6.00
N ASP A 229 -15.90 17.56 -5.52
CA ASP A 229 -14.86 18.26 -6.25
C ASP A 229 -13.50 17.53 -6.22
N VAL A 230 -13.39 16.46 -5.44
CA VAL A 230 -12.17 15.67 -5.25
C VAL A 230 -12.11 14.53 -6.26
N ASN A 231 -11.28 14.71 -7.29
CA ASN A 231 -11.14 13.78 -8.40
C ASN A 231 -10.02 12.75 -8.14
N HIS A 232 -10.07 11.64 -8.89
CA HIS A 232 -9.04 10.60 -8.89
C HIS A 232 -7.78 11.08 -9.62
N ASP A 233 -6.99 11.98 -8.99
CA ASP A 233 -5.85 12.61 -9.64
C ASP A 233 -4.82 13.15 -8.64
N TRP A 234 -3.58 13.28 -9.09
CA TRP A 234 -2.40 13.73 -8.33
C TRP A 234 -2.60 15.04 -7.56
N PRO A 235 -3.22 16.10 -8.08
CA PRO A 235 -3.42 17.34 -7.33
C PRO A 235 -4.16 17.16 -6.00
N TRP A 236 -5.03 16.13 -5.93
CA TRP A 236 -5.74 15.81 -4.70
C TRP A 236 -4.90 14.96 -3.76
N TRP A 237 -4.17 13.98 -4.27
CA TRP A 237 -3.27 13.16 -3.47
C TRP A 237 -2.14 14.00 -2.86
N HIS A 238 -1.63 15.02 -3.55
CA HIS A 238 -0.70 16.00 -3.01
C HIS A 238 -1.26 16.83 -1.84
N LYS A 239 -2.57 17.04 -1.79
CA LYS A 239 -3.24 17.71 -0.67
C LYS A 239 -3.55 16.74 0.48
N GLN A 240 -3.91 15.50 0.15
CA GLN A 240 -4.30 14.48 1.12
C GLN A 240 -3.09 13.99 1.93
N VAL A 241 -1.96 13.78 1.31
CA VAL A 241 -0.75 13.32 2.00
C VAL A 241 -0.38 14.22 3.19
N PRO A 242 -0.14 15.53 3.05
CA PRO A 242 0.22 16.39 4.19
C PRO A 242 -0.94 16.55 5.19
N TYR A 243 -2.18 16.32 4.80
CA TYR A 243 -3.33 16.34 5.71
C TYR A 243 -3.32 15.12 6.67
N PHE A 244 -2.96 13.93 6.17
CA PHE A 244 -3.02 12.70 6.97
C PHE A 244 -1.71 12.34 7.67
N LEU A 245 -0.55 12.76 7.16
CA LEU A 245 0.75 12.38 7.72
C LEU A 245 0.94 12.78 9.20
N PRO A 246 0.51 13.96 9.68
CA PRO A 246 0.61 14.29 11.10
C PRO A 246 -0.10 13.30 12.02
N TYR A 247 -1.23 12.75 11.60
CA TYR A 247 -1.92 11.69 12.34
C TYR A 247 -1.14 10.37 12.32
N LEU A 248 -0.60 10.00 11.18
CA LEU A 248 0.08 8.70 11.01
C LEU A 248 1.47 8.66 11.66
N LEU A 249 2.15 9.81 11.73
CA LEU A 249 3.51 9.92 12.28
C LEU A 249 3.58 10.41 13.73
N GLY A 250 2.54 11.08 14.23
CA GLY A 250 2.41 11.52 15.62
C GLY A 250 1.82 10.44 16.47
#